data_9f6de77754f07ccb21527e60bc6bce92
#
_entry.id   9f6de77754f07ccb21527e60bc6bce92
#
_cell.length_a   1.000
_cell.length_b   1.000
_cell.length_c   1.000
_cell.angle_alpha   90.00
_cell.angle_beta   90.00
_cell.angle_gamma   90.00
#
_symmetry.space_group_name_H-M   'P 1'
#
loop_
_entity.id
_entity.type
_entity.pdbx_description
1 polymer ?
#
loop_
_entity_poly.entity_id
_entity_poly.type
_entity_poly.pdbx_seq_one_letter_code
_entity_poly.pdbx_strand_id
1 'polypeptide(L)'
;PLAAHATVIAVHQSAPLGLGHAVWTAAPHTGNQDFAVLLPDNILVGPDPAIGALLRVHDKTGGAVAGLERVPAARTAHYGVCEGTWHGDRLQVARVIEKPPPGTTDSRHVFVGRYVLPPRIHPLLAQTRPGRHGELQLSDALAELASERALTGVQLAARRLDTGTPLGLLEATLVLGLSRPDSADGVRALIARYHQS
;
A
#
# COMPACT_ATOMS: atom_id res chain seq x y z
N PRO A 1 -4.46 24.41 10.97
CA PRO A 1 -4.71 23.45 9.88
C PRO A 1 -3.41 22.70 9.58
N LEU A 2 -3.50 21.38 9.30
CA LEU A 2 -2.34 20.52 8.98
C LEU A 2 -1.50 21.09 7.81
N ALA A 3 -2.14 21.73 6.84
CA ALA A 3 -1.47 22.38 5.69
C ALA A 3 -0.46 23.48 6.07
N ALA A 4 -0.55 24.06 7.26
CA ALA A 4 0.41 25.08 7.74
C ALA A 4 1.77 24.49 8.16
N HIS A 5 1.84 23.15 8.31
CA HIS A 5 3.02 22.41 8.76
C HIS A 5 3.59 21.48 7.69
N ALA A 6 3.10 21.57 6.44
CA ALA A 6 3.52 20.70 5.36
C ALA A 6 3.86 21.51 4.10
N THR A 7 4.94 21.15 3.43
CA THR A 7 5.24 21.60 2.07
C THR A 7 4.71 20.59 1.08
N VAL A 8 3.87 21.01 0.14
CA VAL A 8 3.34 20.15 -0.93
C VAL A 8 4.14 20.40 -2.21
N ILE A 9 4.73 19.35 -2.75
CA ILE A 9 5.47 19.37 -4.02
C ILE A 9 4.74 18.43 -4.99
N ALA A 10 4.24 18.97 -6.09
CA ALA A 10 3.65 18.17 -7.16
C ALA A 10 4.76 17.72 -8.12
N VAL A 11 4.92 16.41 -8.28
CA VAL A 11 5.89 15.79 -9.18
C VAL A 11 5.14 15.15 -10.34
N HIS A 12 5.45 15.56 -11.56
CA HIS A 12 4.78 15.06 -12.75
C HIS A 12 5.40 13.75 -13.23
N GLN A 13 4.59 12.72 -13.38
CA GLN A 13 4.95 11.48 -14.07
C GLN A 13 4.52 11.62 -15.54
N SER A 14 5.47 11.77 -16.46
CA SER A 14 5.21 12.11 -17.88
C SER A 14 4.47 11.02 -18.67
N ALA A 15 4.52 9.77 -18.20
CA ALA A 15 3.82 8.64 -18.79
C ALA A 15 3.43 7.64 -17.68
N PRO A 16 2.34 6.85 -17.83
CA PRO A 16 1.87 5.89 -16.84
C PRO A 16 2.75 4.61 -16.83
N LEU A 17 4.00 4.75 -16.40
CA LEU A 17 5.01 3.68 -16.43
C LEU A 17 5.02 2.83 -15.14
N GLY A 18 3.95 2.84 -14.38
CA GLY A 18 3.76 2.02 -13.18
C GLY A 18 4.14 2.71 -11.86
N LEU A 19 3.82 2.01 -10.74
CA LEU A 19 4.01 2.54 -9.39
C LEU A 19 5.50 2.71 -9.04
N GLY A 20 6.35 1.77 -9.43
CA GLY A 20 7.79 1.88 -9.20
C GLY A 20 8.37 3.13 -9.87
N HIS A 21 7.93 3.45 -11.09
CA HIS A 21 8.34 4.66 -11.78
C HIS A 21 7.86 5.92 -11.05
N ALA A 22 6.62 5.94 -10.54
CA ALA A 22 6.11 7.08 -9.77
C ALA A 22 6.96 7.34 -8.52
N VAL A 23 7.32 6.28 -7.77
CA VAL A 23 8.22 6.37 -6.61
C VAL A 23 9.61 6.85 -7.03
N TRP A 24 10.16 6.32 -8.12
CA TRP A 24 11.46 6.75 -8.63
C TRP A 24 11.48 8.20 -9.09
N THR A 25 10.41 8.68 -9.72
CA THR A 25 10.27 10.08 -10.14
C THR A 25 10.35 11.06 -8.96
N ALA A 26 9.97 10.62 -7.75
CA ALA A 26 10.07 11.42 -6.54
C ALA A 26 11.49 11.44 -5.92
N ALA A 27 12.45 10.66 -6.41
CA ALA A 27 13.80 10.55 -5.86
C ALA A 27 14.53 11.89 -5.62
N PRO A 28 14.46 12.90 -6.51
CA PRO A 28 15.09 14.19 -6.28
C PRO A 28 14.55 14.94 -5.04
N HIS A 29 13.34 14.62 -4.61
CA HIS A 29 12.66 15.27 -3.48
C HIS A 29 12.82 14.50 -2.17
N THR A 30 12.91 13.17 -2.21
CA THR A 30 13.15 12.34 -1.03
C THR A 30 14.64 12.29 -0.66
N GLY A 31 15.53 12.47 -1.65
CA GLY A 31 16.97 12.50 -1.45
C GLY A 31 17.51 11.22 -0.83
N ASN A 32 18.39 11.38 0.15
CA ASN A 32 19.00 10.26 0.90
C ASN A 32 18.34 10.06 2.27
N GLN A 33 17.02 10.22 2.34
CA GLN A 33 16.24 10.03 3.55
C GLN A 33 15.25 8.87 3.40
N ASP A 34 14.93 8.22 4.52
CA ASP A 34 13.81 7.30 4.58
C ASP A 34 12.51 8.07 4.35
N PHE A 35 11.57 7.48 3.63
CA PHE A 35 10.32 8.14 3.28
C PHE A 35 9.13 7.19 3.29
N ALA A 36 7.94 7.74 3.47
CA ALA A 36 6.70 6.99 3.41
C ALA A 36 6.08 7.06 2.02
N VAL A 37 5.52 5.94 1.56
CA VAL A 37 4.68 5.86 0.35
C VAL A 37 3.27 5.50 0.77
N LEU A 38 2.31 6.33 0.36
CA LEU A 38 0.89 6.14 0.62
C LEU A 38 0.12 6.18 -0.71
N LEU A 39 -0.46 5.05 -1.11
CA LEU A 39 -1.30 4.99 -2.31
C LEU A 39 -2.66 5.62 -2.00
N PRO A 40 -3.12 6.59 -2.81
CA PRO A 40 -4.32 7.37 -2.50
C PRO A 40 -5.62 6.59 -2.66
N ASP A 41 -5.62 5.53 -3.46
CA ASP A 41 -6.75 4.64 -3.72
C ASP A 41 -7.00 3.58 -2.63
N ASN A 42 -6.11 3.50 -1.63
CA ASN A 42 -6.26 2.58 -0.51
C ASN A 42 -6.51 3.36 0.79
N ILE A 43 -7.77 3.43 1.22
CA ILE A 43 -8.14 4.06 2.48
C ILE A 43 -8.09 3.00 3.58
N LEU A 44 -7.29 3.24 4.61
CA LEU A 44 -7.16 2.33 5.75
C LEU A 44 -7.92 2.90 6.96
N VAL A 45 -8.92 2.17 7.43
CA VAL A 45 -9.76 2.53 8.58
C VAL A 45 -9.47 1.55 9.72
N GLY A 46 -9.02 2.06 10.84
CA GLY A 46 -8.66 1.24 12.00
C GLY A 46 -8.38 2.08 13.24
N PRO A 47 -8.11 1.43 14.38
CA PRO A 47 -7.88 2.10 15.65
C PRO A 47 -6.58 2.92 15.66
N ASP A 48 -5.55 2.43 14.95
CA ASP A 48 -4.25 3.09 14.85
C ASP A 48 -3.97 3.58 13.43
N PRO A 49 -3.29 4.73 13.27
CA PRO A 49 -2.78 5.16 11.97
C PRO A 49 -1.83 4.12 11.38
N ALA A 50 -2.19 3.57 10.22
CA ALA A 50 -1.42 2.49 9.58
C ALA A 50 0.06 2.88 9.36
N ILE A 51 0.33 4.10 8.89
CA ILE A 51 1.70 4.56 8.68
C ILE A 51 2.49 4.67 9.99
N GLY A 52 1.84 5.06 11.09
CA GLY A 52 2.47 5.09 12.41
C GLY A 52 2.91 3.70 12.90
N ALA A 53 2.13 2.65 12.58
CA ALA A 53 2.53 1.28 12.88
C ALA A 53 3.79 0.87 12.10
N LEU A 54 3.89 1.24 10.82
CA LEU A 54 5.05 0.95 10.00
C LEU A 54 6.29 1.72 10.48
N LEU A 55 6.16 3.00 10.82
CA LEU A 55 7.26 3.81 11.33
C LEU A 55 7.84 3.22 12.62
N ARG A 56 7.00 2.80 13.56
CA ARG A 56 7.46 2.13 14.80
C ARG A 56 8.26 0.85 14.55
N VAL A 57 7.98 0.14 13.47
CA VAL A 57 8.75 -1.06 13.08
C VAL A 57 10.03 -0.65 12.36
N HIS A 58 9.96 0.32 11.47
CA HIS A 58 11.11 0.87 10.76
C HIS A 58 12.19 1.40 11.73
N ASP A 59 11.80 2.17 12.76
CA ASP A 59 12.70 2.69 13.80
C ASP A 59 13.48 1.56 14.52
N LYS A 60 12.90 0.36 14.59
CA LYS A 60 13.52 -0.80 15.24
C LYS A 60 14.37 -1.66 14.30
N THR A 61 14.03 -1.69 13.02
CA THR A 61 14.66 -2.60 12.05
C THR A 61 15.64 -1.90 11.10
N GLY A 62 15.46 -0.59 10.87
CA GLY A 62 16.27 0.21 9.95
C GLY A 62 16.09 -0.17 8.47
N GLY A 63 15.19 -1.13 8.16
CA GLY A 63 14.94 -1.63 6.81
C GLY A 63 13.62 -1.12 6.21
N ALA A 64 13.33 -1.54 4.99
CA ALA A 64 12.02 -1.28 4.38
C ALA A 64 10.90 -1.97 5.16
N VAL A 65 9.77 -1.28 5.32
CA VAL A 65 8.58 -1.81 5.99
C VAL A 65 7.37 -1.63 5.11
N ALA A 66 6.58 -2.70 4.94
CA ALA A 66 5.35 -2.71 4.15
C ALA A 66 4.15 -3.14 4.99
N GLY A 67 3.03 -2.42 4.84
CA GLY A 67 1.76 -2.82 5.43
C GLY A 67 1.14 -3.99 4.69
N LEU A 68 0.65 -4.96 5.44
CA LEU A 68 0.04 -6.18 4.95
C LEU A 68 -1.40 -6.33 5.44
N GLU A 69 -2.22 -6.96 4.62
CA GLU A 69 -3.50 -7.56 5.02
C GLU A 69 -3.56 -9.03 4.57
N ARG A 70 -4.45 -9.79 5.20
CA ARG A 70 -4.74 -11.16 4.78
C ARG A 70 -6.02 -11.18 3.95
N VAL A 71 -5.93 -11.67 2.70
CA VAL A 71 -7.05 -11.77 1.77
C VAL A 71 -7.47 -13.24 1.52
N PRO A 72 -8.71 -13.50 1.05
CA PRO A 72 -9.08 -14.81 0.52
C PRO A 72 -8.16 -15.25 -0.64
N ALA A 73 -7.88 -16.55 -0.77
CA ALA A 73 -6.98 -17.08 -1.79
C ALA A 73 -7.36 -16.63 -3.23
N ALA A 74 -8.64 -16.58 -3.54
CA ALA A 74 -9.14 -16.14 -4.87
C ALA A 74 -8.77 -14.67 -5.20
N ARG A 75 -8.42 -13.85 -4.22
CA ARG A 75 -8.07 -12.45 -4.42
C ARG A 75 -6.58 -12.18 -4.54
N THR A 76 -5.71 -13.15 -4.21
CA THR A 76 -4.26 -12.96 -4.25
C THR A 76 -3.73 -12.57 -5.63
N ALA A 77 -4.36 -13.04 -6.70
CA ALA A 77 -4.00 -12.73 -8.09
C ALA A 77 -4.12 -11.23 -8.47
N HIS A 78 -4.70 -10.40 -7.61
CA HIS A 78 -4.86 -8.96 -7.87
C HIS A 78 -3.78 -8.09 -7.21
N TYR A 79 -2.91 -8.69 -6.36
CA TYR A 79 -1.99 -7.94 -5.49
C TYR A 79 -0.57 -8.51 -5.52
N GLY A 80 0.37 -7.71 -5.06
CA GLY A 80 1.68 -8.21 -4.65
C GLY A 80 1.54 -9.04 -3.37
N VAL A 81 1.96 -10.30 -3.43
CA VAL A 81 1.91 -11.27 -2.32
C VAL A 81 3.26 -11.41 -1.68
N CYS A 82 3.30 -11.53 -0.35
CA CYS A 82 4.52 -11.72 0.44
C CYS A 82 4.57 -13.14 1.03
N GLU A 83 5.74 -13.77 0.94
CA GLU A 83 6.09 -15.01 1.65
C GLU A 83 7.27 -14.76 2.58
N GLY A 84 7.33 -15.47 3.70
CA GLY A 84 8.43 -15.32 4.65
C GLY A 84 8.14 -15.99 5.99
N THR A 85 8.91 -15.60 7.00
CA THR A 85 8.81 -16.16 8.37
C THR A 85 8.22 -15.12 9.31
N TRP A 86 7.19 -15.51 10.06
CA TRP A 86 6.55 -14.67 11.07
C TRP A 86 7.33 -14.64 12.37
N HIS A 87 7.52 -13.45 12.92
CA HIS A 87 8.08 -13.17 14.24
C HIS A 87 7.09 -12.28 15.00
N GLY A 88 6.12 -12.90 15.68
CA GLY A 88 4.98 -12.18 16.27
C GLY A 88 4.07 -11.58 15.20
N ASP A 89 3.91 -10.27 15.22
CA ASP A 89 3.10 -9.49 14.26
C ASP A 89 3.87 -9.04 13.00
N ARG A 90 5.14 -9.44 12.87
CA ARG A 90 6.03 -9.03 11.79
C ARG A 90 6.42 -10.23 10.93
N LEU A 91 6.33 -10.05 9.62
CA LEU A 91 6.80 -11.00 8.61
C LEU A 91 8.19 -10.57 8.14
N GLN A 92 9.22 -11.38 8.41
CA GLN A 92 10.47 -11.25 7.68
C GLN A 92 10.21 -11.74 6.25
N VAL A 93 10.06 -10.81 5.33
CA VAL A 93 9.73 -11.15 3.94
C VAL A 93 10.96 -11.78 3.28
N ALA A 94 10.76 -12.96 2.68
CA ALA A 94 11.78 -13.68 1.91
C ALA A 94 11.50 -13.63 0.41
N ARG A 95 10.23 -13.47 0.01
CA ARG A 95 9.82 -13.45 -1.38
C ARG A 95 8.63 -12.53 -1.60
N VAL A 96 8.63 -11.83 -2.72
CA VAL A 96 7.52 -11.02 -3.21
C VAL A 96 7.12 -11.53 -4.58
N ILE A 97 5.82 -11.69 -4.83
CA ILE A 97 5.29 -12.18 -6.11
C ILE A 97 4.19 -11.22 -6.55
N GLU A 98 4.41 -10.52 -7.65
CA GLU A 98 3.41 -9.62 -8.22
C GLU A 98 2.32 -10.41 -8.94
N LYS A 99 1.07 -10.23 -8.50
CA LYS A 99 -0.13 -10.83 -9.12
C LYS A 99 0.06 -12.31 -9.48
N PRO A 100 0.34 -13.17 -8.49
CA PRO A 100 0.65 -14.58 -8.74
C PRO A 100 -0.52 -15.29 -9.44
N PRO A 101 -0.26 -16.14 -10.44
CA PRO A 101 -1.26 -17.07 -10.95
C PRO A 101 -1.84 -17.93 -9.82
N PRO A 102 -3.11 -18.35 -9.90
CA PRO A 102 -3.72 -19.26 -8.93
C PRO A 102 -2.85 -20.51 -8.69
N GLY A 103 -2.63 -20.87 -7.42
CA GLY A 103 -1.84 -22.03 -7.03
C GLY A 103 -0.32 -21.82 -7.04
N THR A 104 0.17 -20.62 -7.33
CA THR A 104 1.62 -20.29 -7.28
C THR A 104 2.13 -20.12 -5.85
N THR A 105 1.25 -19.74 -4.91
CA THR A 105 1.58 -19.46 -3.52
C THR A 105 0.43 -19.84 -2.60
N ASP A 106 0.76 -20.33 -1.40
CA ASP A 106 -0.20 -20.55 -0.31
C ASP A 106 -0.35 -19.30 0.57
N SER A 107 0.52 -18.32 0.41
CA SER A 107 0.42 -17.08 1.16
C SER A 107 -0.81 -16.27 0.76
N ARG A 108 -1.42 -15.67 1.77
CA ARG A 108 -2.59 -14.77 1.61
C ARG A 108 -2.29 -13.35 2.05
N HIS A 109 -1.03 -13.05 2.34
CA HIS A 109 -0.60 -11.74 2.82
C HIS A 109 -0.20 -10.87 1.63
N VAL A 110 -0.92 -9.75 1.48
CA VAL A 110 -0.77 -8.84 0.35
C VAL A 110 -0.44 -7.42 0.82
N PHE A 111 0.24 -6.66 -0.01
CA PHE A 111 0.52 -5.26 0.27
C PHE A 111 -0.76 -4.41 0.23
N VAL A 112 -0.84 -3.44 1.15
CA VAL A 112 -2.00 -2.52 1.28
C VAL A 112 -1.71 -1.09 0.82
N GLY A 113 -0.63 -0.88 0.07
CA GLY A 113 -0.28 0.44 -0.44
C GLY A 113 0.23 1.41 0.63
N ARG A 114 0.84 0.90 1.68
CA ARG A 114 1.53 1.68 2.73
C ARG A 114 2.92 1.12 2.94
N TYR A 115 3.93 1.98 2.78
CA TYR A 115 5.33 1.58 2.89
C TYR A 115 6.13 2.65 3.63
N VAL A 116 7.20 2.23 4.32
CA VAL A 116 8.32 3.08 4.72
C VAL A 116 9.55 2.50 4.03
N LEU A 117 10.20 3.30 3.20
CA LEU A 117 11.24 2.84 2.29
C LEU A 117 12.54 3.60 2.53
N PRO A 118 13.69 2.91 2.57
CA PRO A 118 14.99 3.56 2.59
C PRO A 118 15.35 4.14 1.21
N PRO A 119 16.27 5.13 1.13
CA PRO A 119 16.70 5.73 -0.13
C PRO A 119 17.30 4.72 -1.11
N ARG A 120 17.78 3.58 -0.61
CA ARG A 120 18.26 2.47 -1.43
C ARG A 120 17.22 1.93 -2.43
N ILE A 121 15.93 2.17 -2.22
CA ILE A 121 14.89 1.76 -3.17
C ILE A 121 15.08 2.43 -4.54
N HIS A 122 15.60 3.65 -4.59
CA HIS A 122 15.74 4.40 -5.83
C HIS A 122 16.73 3.76 -6.83
N PRO A 123 17.97 3.39 -6.46
CA PRO A 123 18.86 2.66 -7.38
C PRO A 123 18.32 1.28 -7.77
N LEU A 124 17.57 0.58 -6.91
CA LEU A 124 16.90 -0.66 -7.27
C LEU A 124 15.84 -0.42 -8.35
N LEU A 125 15.00 0.60 -8.18
CA LEU A 125 13.99 0.98 -9.18
C LEU A 125 14.63 1.40 -10.50
N ALA A 126 15.75 2.15 -10.47
CA ALA A 126 16.47 2.55 -11.68
C ALA A 126 17.05 1.36 -12.48
N GLN A 127 17.33 0.24 -11.81
CA GLN A 127 17.87 -0.99 -12.42
C GLN A 127 16.77 -2.01 -12.78
N THR A 128 15.56 -1.83 -12.26
CA THR A 128 14.42 -2.71 -12.53
C THR A 128 14.04 -2.62 -14.01
N ARG A 129 13.88 -3.76 -14.66
CA ARG A 129 13.42 -3.81 -16.05
C ARG A 129 11.89 -3.69 -16.08
N PRO A 130 11.33 -2.95 -17.03
CA PRO A 130 9.88 -2.91 -17.22
C PRO A 130 9.31 -4.32 -17.37
N GLY A 131 8.31 -4.63 -16.54
CA GLY A 131 7.61 -5.91 -16.55
C GLY A 131 6.46 -5.95 -17.57
N ARG A 132 5.37 -6.64 -17.22
CA ARG A 132 4.16 -6.69 -18.04
C ARG A 132 3.65 -5.26 -18.35
N HIS A 133 3.26 -5.03 -19.58
CA HIS A 133 2.74 -3.76 -20.10
C HIS A 133 3.74 -2.60 -20.11
N GLY A 134 5.04 -2.87 -19.95
CA GLY A 134 6.08 -1.82 -19.91
C GLY A 134 6.13 -1.04 -18.60
N GLU A 135 5.46 -1.52 -17.55
CA GLU A 135 5.41 -0.87 -16.24
C GLU A 135 6.59 -1.28 -15.36
N LEU A 136 7.10 -0.30 -14.62
CA LEU A 136 8.08 -0.49 -13.56
C LEU A 136 7.31 -0.78 -12.25
N GLN A 137 7.35 -2.03 -11.80
CA GLN A 137 6.62 -2.42 -10.59
C GLN A 137 7.44 -2.15 -9.33
N LEU A 138 6.81 -1.55 -8.32
CA LEU A 138 7.45 -1.37 -7.00
C LEU A 138 7.77 -2.72 -6.35
N SER A 139 6.92 -3.73 -6.57
CA SER A 139 7.10 -5.10 -6.06
C SER A 139 8.41 -5.76 -6.51
N ASP A 140 8.93 -5.43 -7.69
CA ASP A 140 10.20 -5.98 -8.16
C ASP A 140 11.38 -5.44 -7.33
N ALA A 141 11.41 -4.13 -7.06
CA ALA A 141 12.42 -3.55 -6.18
C ALA A 141 12.26 -4.00 -4.71
N LEU A 142 11.03 -4.24 -4.26
CA LEU A 142 10.77 -4.84 -2.94
C LEU A 142 11.24 -6.29 -2.87
N ALA A 143 11.18 -7.05 -3.97
CA ALA A 143 11.70 -8.41 -4.03
C ALA A 143 13.23 -8.45 -3.85
N GLU A 144 13.95 -7.49 -4.42
CA GLU A 144 15.38 -7.34 -4.19
C GLU A 144 15.70 -7.06 -2.72
N LEU A 145 14.98 -6.11 -2.07
CA LEU A 145 15.13 -5.88 -0.63
C LEU A 145 14.78 -7.10 0.21
N ALA A 146 13.78 -7.89 -0.19
CA ALA A 146 13.42 -9.13 0.49
C ALA A 146 14.53 -10.18 0.39
N SER A 147 15.19 -10.32 -0.77
CA SER A 147 16.31 -11.24 -0.97
C SER A 147 17.50 -10.95 -0.04
N GLU A 148 17.68 -9.69 0.32
CA GLU A 148 18.70 -9.21 1.26
C GLU A 148 18.23 -9.21 2.72
N ARG A 149 17.03 -9.73 3.01
CA ARG A 149 16.38 -9.68 4.33
C ARG A 149 16.17 -8.26 4.86
N ALA A 150 16.06 -7.28 3.96
CA ALA A 150 15.88 -5.87 4.27
C ALA A 150 14.43 -5.40 4.16
N LEU A 151 13.44 -6.32 4.05
CA LEU A 151 12.02 -6.02 3.97
C LEU A 151 11.25 -6.72 5.10
N THR A 152 10.54 -5.93 5.89
CA THR A 152 9.62 -6.39 6.94
C THR A 152 8.17 -6.09 6.57
N GLY A 153 7.31 -7.09 6.61
CA GLY A 153 5.86 -6.94 6.50
C GLY A 153 5.21 -6.77 7.88
N VAL A 154 4.25 -5.89 8.00
CA VAL A 154 3.47 -5.66 9.23
C VAL A 154 2.00 -5.93 8.95
N GLN A 155 1.42 -6.92 9.65
CA GLN A 155 -0.02 -7.16 9.61
C GLN A 155 -0.75 -5.98 10.24
N LEU A 156 -1.53 -5.25 9.46
CA LEU A 156 -2.27 -4.10 9.95
C LEU A 156 -3.62 -4.50 10.56
N ALA A 157 -3.95 -3.93 11.71
CA ALA A 157 -5.26 -4.04 12.34
C ALA A 157 -6.23 -2.98 11.76
N ALA A 158 -6.27 -2.86 10.43
CA ALA A 158 -7.07 -1.89 9.72
C ALA A 158 -7.86 -2.57 8.60
N ARG A 159 -9.07 -2.10 8.35
CA ARG A 159 -9.85 -2.45 7.16
C ARG A 159 -9.39 -1.58 6.00
N ARG A 160 -9.03 -2.21 4.89
CA ARG A 160 -8.75 -1.50 3.64
C ARG A 160 -10.04 -1.32 2.85
N LEU A 161 -10.28 -0.08 2.42
CA LEU A 161 -11.29 0.30 1.44
C LEU A 161 -10.52 0.65 0.16
N ASP A 162 -10.73 -0.16 -0.87
CA ASP A 162 -10.05 -0.05 -2.17
C ASP A 162 -10.92 0.80 -3.11
N THR A 163 -10.51 2.04 -3.33
CA THR A 163 -11.25 3.00 -4.17
C THR A 163 -10.83 2.96 -5.66
N GLY A 164 -9.98 2.03 -6.05
CA GLY A 164 -9.52 1.85 -7.42
C GLY A 164 -10.59 1.29 -8.38
N THR A 165 -11.77 0.91 -7.87
CA THR A 165 -12.92 0.50 -8.67
C THR A 165 -14.16 1.34 -8.34
N PRO A 166 -15.13 1.50 -9.28
CA PRO A 166 -16.37 2.25 -9.01
C PRO A 166 -17.14 1.71 -7.81
N LEU A 167 -17.24 0.39 -7.66
CA LEU A 167 -17.94 -0.25 -6.53
C LEU A 167 -17.15 -0.04 -5.22
N GLY A 168 -15.83 -0.14 -5.24
CA GLY A 168 -14.98 0.11 -4.07
C GLY A 168 -15.03 1.57 -3.62
N LEU A 169 -15.09 2.52 -4.56
CA LEU A 169 -15.28 3.93 -4.24
C LEU A 169 -16.65 4.17 -3.58
N LEU A 170 -17.72 3.53 -4.09
CA LEU A 170 -19.04 3.59 -3.49
C LEU A 170 -19.04 3.00 -2.07
N GLU A 171 -18.43 1.83 -1.88
CA GLU A 171 -18.30 1.20 -0.56
C GLU A 171 -17.55 2.12 0.42
N ALA A 172 -16.42 2.68 0.01
CA ALA A 172 -15.63 3.59 0.82
C ALA A 172 -16.44 4.83 1.22
N THR A 173 -17.19 5.42 0.28
CA THR A 173 -18.06 6.57 0.53
C THR A 173 -19.14 6.26 1.55
N LEU A 174 -19.79 5.10 1.42
CA LEU A 174 -20.82 4.66 2.37
C LEU A 174 -20.25 4.41 3.77
N VAL A 175 -19.14 3.67 3.85
CA VAL A 175 -18.50 3.34 5.14
C VAL A 175 -18.05 4.60 5.87
N LEU A 176 -17.37 5.50 5.18
CA LEU A 176 -16.86 6.74 5.77
C LEU A 176 -18.01 7.70 6.11
N GLY A 177 -19.01 7.83 5.22
CA GLY A 177 -20.17 8.67 5.46
C GLY A 177 -21.02 8.21 6.64
N LEU A 178 -21.18 6.88 6.82
CA LEU A 178 -21.89 6.30 7.96
C LEU A 178 -21.12 6.39 9.28
N SER A 179 -19.79 6.47 9.23
CA SER A 179 -18.94 6.57 10.42
C SER A 179 -18.84 7.98 10.99
N ARG A 180 -19.26 9.01 10.25
CA ARG A 180 -19.15 10.41 10.64
C ARG A 180 -20.49 10.94 11.19
N PRO A 181 -20.50 11.56 12.39
CA PRO A 181 -21.74 12.09 12.98
C PRO A 181 -22.46 13.15 12.11
N ASP A 182 -21.69 13.93 11.35
CA ASP A 182 -22.20 15.02 10.50
C ASP A 182 -22.84 14.55 9.18
N SER A 183 -22.66 13.31 8.77
CA SER A 183 -23.16 12.75 7.49
C SER A 183 -23.97 11.47 7.64
N ALA A 184 -23.88 10.77 8.77
CA ALA A 184 -24.44 9.42 8.94
C ALA A 184 -25.95 9.35 8.65
N ASP A 185 -26.75 10.29 9.18
CA ASP A 185 -28.19 10.28 8.98
C ASP A 185 -28.60 10.61 7.54
N GLY A 186 -27.87 11.53 6.89
CA GLY A 186 -28.05 11.83 5.47
C GLY A 186 -27.76 10.62 4.58
N VAL A 187 -26.69 9.88 4.88
CA VAL A 187 -26.34 8.65 4.14
C VAL A 187 -27.39 7.57 4.34
N ARG A 188 -27.90 7.36 5.56
CA ARG A 188 -29.00 6.41 5.82
C ARG A 188 -30.26 6.76 5.03
N ALA A 189 -30.63 8.05 5.00
CA ALA A 189 -31.76 8.53 4.24
C ALA A 189 -31.60 8.31 2.72
N LEU A 190 -30.40 8.52 2.18
CA LEU A 190 -30.09 8.24 0.77
C LEU A 190 -30.24 6.74 0.46
N ILE A 191 -29.67 5.86 1.29
CA ILE A 191 -29.78 4.41 1.11
C ILE A 191 -31.26 3.99 1.11
N ALA A 192 -32.04 4.46 2.08
CA ALA A 192 -33.46 4.13 2.18
C ALA A 192 -34.26 4.57 0.94
N ARG A 193 -33.95 5.75 0.38
CA ARG A 193 -34.62 6.30 -0.80
C ARG A 193 -34.39 5.41 -2.05
N TYR A 194 -33.17 4.91 -2.26
CA TYR A 194 -32.81 4.15 -3.45
C TYR A 194 -32.91 2.63 -3.27
N HIS A 195 -33.16 2.14 -2.08
CA HIS A 195 -33.40 0.70 -1.84
C HIS A 195 -34.77 0.22 -2.33
N GLN A 196 -35.73 1.12 -2.54
CA GLN A 196 -37.10 0.81 -2.98
C GLN A 196 -37.29 0.95 -4.50
N SER A 197 -36.22 1.24 -5.24
CA SER A 197 -36.20 1.35 -6.71
C SER A 197 -35.64 0.09 -7.36
#